data_0427ea90876423dcacd585e09a6b385f
#
_entry.id   0427ea90876423dcacd585e09a6b385f
#
_cell.length_a   1.000
_cell.length_b   1.000
_cell.length_c   1.000
_cell.angle_alpha   90.00
_cell.angle_beta   90.00
_cell.angle_gamma   90.00
#
_symmetry.space_group_name_H-M   'P 1'
#
loop_
_entity.id
_entity.type
_entity.pdbx_description
1 polymer ?
#
loop_
_entity_poly.entity_id
_entity_poly.type
_entity_poly.pdbx_seq_one_letter_code
_entity_poly.pdbx_strand_id
1 'polypeptide(L)'
;MDALRQVKRITGQRKKVGHGGTMDPLARGVLPVCFGQATRLMDHVVSGRKIYLMEIKFGVTTSTYDGEGEVVKTGDTGGLTRKLIEDALEPFLGVIQQAPPMYSAIKVGGQRLYKLA
;
A
#
# COMPACT_ATOMS: atom_id res chain seq x y z
N MET A 1 7.02 3.34 10.18
CA MET A 1 7.76 2.98 11.44
C MET A 1 7.44 3.91 12.60
N ASP A 2 7.09 5.17 12.35
CA ASP A 2 6.85 6.14 13.41
C ASP A 2 5.56 5.91 14.20
N ALA A 3 4.48 5.48 13.54
CA ALA A 3 3.22 5.16 14.20
C ALA A 3 3.39 4.07 15.29
N LEU A 4 4.09 2.97 14.98
CA LEU A 4 4.33 1.92 15.97
C LEU A 4 5.19 2.41 17.14
N ARG A 5 6.14 3.30 16.88
CA ARG A 5 6.99 3.92 17.90
C ARG A 5 6.18 4.82 18.84
N GLN A 6 5.24 5.59 18.28
CA GLN A 6 4.30 6.41 19.07
C GLN A 6 3.38 5.53 19.93
N VAL A 7 2.80 4.47 19.35
CA VAL A 7 1.94 3.52 20.09
C VAL A 7 2.70 2.88 21.25
N LYS A 8 3.93 2.42 21.03
CA LYS A 8 4.78 1.88 22.10
C LYS A 8 5.03 2.89 23.23
N ARG A 9 5.22 4.15 22.88
CA ARG A 9 5.42 5.23 23.86
C ARG A 9 4.17 5.50 24.68
N ILE A 10 3.02 5.60 24.02
CA ILE A 10 1.73 5.90 24.67
C ILE A 10 1.31 4.76 25.59
N THR A 11 1.46 3.51 25.14
CA THR A 11 1.01 2.32 25.89
C THR A 11 2.02 1.80 26.91
N GLY A 12 3.25 2.30 26.90
CA GLY A 12 4.36 1.77 27.72
C GLY A 12 4.84 0.37 27.30
N GLN A 13 4.20 -0.26 26.31
CA GLN A 13 4.52 -1.60 25.84
C GLN A 13 5.70 -1.57 24.85
N ARG A 14 6.83 -2.14 25.28
CA ARG A 14 8.06 -2.13 24.45
C ARG A 14 8.36 -3.46 23.78
N LYS A 15 7.91 -4.59 24.37
CA LYS A 15 8.19 -5.95 23.88
C LYS A 15 6.96 -6.55 23.22
N LYS A 16 7.18 -7.44 22.25
CA LYS A 16 6.11 -8.17 21.52
C LYS A 16 5.01 -7.23 21.04
N VAL A 17 5.36 -6.26 20.21
CA VAL A 17 4.41 -5.36 19.55
C VAL A 17 4.65 -5.45 18.05
N GLY A 18 3.61 -5.76 17.29
CA GLY A 18 3.62 -5.85 15.83
C GLY A 18 2.46 -5.08 15.21
N HIS A 19 2.56 -4.78 13.93
CA HIS A 19 1.49 -4.12 13.16
C HIS A 19 1.05 -4.97 11.97
N GLY A 20 -0.24 -4.93 11.66
CA GLY A 20 -0.88 -5.73 10.62
C GLY A 20 -0.89 -5.06 9.25
N GLY A 21 0.25 -4.66 8.75
CA GLY A 21 0.39 -4.11 7.39
C GLY A 21 1.44 -3.03 7.29
N THR A 22 1.80 -2.69 6.08
CA THR A 22 2.61 -1.52 5.75
C THR A 22 1.68 -0.47 5.17
N MET A 23 1.85 0.77 5.59
CA MET A 23 1.19 1.93 4.99
C MET A 23 2.24 2.75 4.26
N ASP A 24 1.89 3.20 3.06
CA ASP A 24 2.73 4.13 2.31
C ASP A 24 2.76 5.51 2.98
N PRO A 25 3.76 6.35 2.71
CA PRO A 25 3.92 7.63 3.40
C PRO A 25 2.70 8.55 3.31
N LEU A 26 2.05 8.60 2.14
CA LEU A 26 0.84 9.42 1.91
C LEU A 26 -0.45 8.75 2.40
N ALA A 27 -0.42 7.44 2.72
CA ALA A 27 -1.62 6.71 3.10
C ALA A 27 -2.11 7.11 4.49
N ARG A 28 -3.43 7.17 4.64
CA ARG A 28 -4.15 7.35 5.90
C ARG A 28 -5.12 6.19 6.10
N GLY A 29 -5.35 5.81 7.34
CA GLY A 29 -6.30 4.75 7.61
C GLY A 29 -6.04 4.03 8.93
N VAL A 30 -6.62 2.83 9.05
CA VAL A 30 -6.53 1.99 10.26
C VAL A 30 -5.31 1.08 10.13
N LEU A 31 -4.40 1.17 11.07
CA LEU A 31 -3.27 0.27 11.23
C LEU A 31 -3.51 -0.62 12.45
N PRO A 32 -3.84 -1.92 12.27
CA PRO A 32 -3.97 -2.84 13.39
C PRO A 32 -2.63 -3.03 14.11
N VAL A 33 -2.64 -2.92 15.43
CA VAL A 33 -1.45 -3.14 16.26
C VAL A 33 -1.77 -4.23 17.27
N CYS A 34 -0.95 -5.26 17.32
CA CYS A 34 -1.07 -6.38 18.25
C CYS A 34 0.00 -6.32 19.33
N PHE A 35 -0.37 -6.68 20.55
CA PHE A 35 0.49 -6.68 21.73
C PHE A 35 0.62 -8.07 22.32
N GLY A 36 1.77 -8.40 22.87
CA GLY A 36 2.01 -9.65 23.59
C GLY A 36 1.65 -10.88 22.78
N GLN A 37 0.82 -11.75 23.31
CA GLN A 37 0.40 -12.99 22.64
C GLN A 37 -0.44 -12.75 21.39
N ALA A 38 -1.16 -11.62 21.31
CA ALA A 38 -1.96 -11.26 20.13
C ALA A 38 -1.10 -11.07 18.85
N THR A 39 0.21 -10.89 18.96
CA THR A 39 1.10 -10.86 17.79
C THR A 39 1.08 -12.16 16.98
N ARG A 40 0.66 -13.28 17.57
CA ARG A 40 0.47 -14.56 16.88
C ARG A 40 -0.72 -14.58 15.94
N LEU A 41 -1.68 -13.66 16.14
CA LEU A 41 -2.86 -13.51 15.28
C LEU A 41 -2.60 -12.58 14.08
N MET A 42 -1.38 -12.04 13.97
CA MET A 42 -1.05 -11.03 12.96
C MET A 42 -1.33 -11.52 11.53
N ASP A 43 -1.00 -12.77 11.23
CA ASP A 43 -1.22 -13.34 9.90
C ASP A 43 -2.71 -13.40 9.53
N HIS A 44 -3.60 -13.67 10.49
CA HIS A 44 -5.04 -13.61 10.27
C HIS A 44 -5.52 -12.18 9.99
N VAL A 45 -4.96 -11.20 10.70
CA VAL A 45 -5.28 -9.78 10.47
C VAL A 45 -4.79 -9.33 9.10
N VAL A 46 -3.57 -9.71 8.71
CA VAL A 46 -2.97 -9.34 7.43
C VAL A 46 -3.65 -10.03 6.25
N SER A 47 -4.10 -11.28 6.40
CA SER A 47 -4.81 -12.03 5.34
C SER A 47 -6.28 -11.62 5.19
N GLY A 48 -6.83 -10.84 6.11
CA GLY A 48 -8.21 -10.36 6.07
C GLY A 48 -8.50 -9.40 4.90
N ARG A 49 -9.79 -9.20 4.63
CA ARG A 49 -10.26 -8.24 3.62
C ARG A 49 -9.75 -6.83 3.93
N LYS A 50 -9.31 -6.13 2.90
CA LYS A 50 -8.89 -4.72 2.95
C LYS A 50 -9.77 -3.87 2.05
N ILE A 51 -10.08 -2.66 2.49
CA ILE A 51 -10.83 -1.68 1.72
C ILE A 51 -9.95 -0.45 1.57
N TYR A 52 -9.80 0.02 0.33
CA TYR A 52 -9.03 1.20 -0.01
C TYR A 52 -9.93 2.23 -0.68
N LEU A 53 -9.77 3.48 -0.29
CA LEU A 53 -10.29 4.63 -1.02
C LEU A 53 -9.09 5.31 -1.68
N MET A 54 -9.13 5.42 -3.00
CA MET A 54 -8.03 5.99 -3.79
C MET A 54 -8.53 7.22 -4.54
N GLU A 55 -7.66 8.21 -4.66
CA GLU A 55 -7.80 9.32 -5.59
C GLU A 55 -6.76 9.15 -6.70
N ILE A 56 -7.21 9.13 -7.94
CA ILE A 56 -6.35 8.92 -9.11
C ILE A 56 -6.39 10.17 -9.99
N LYS A 57 -5.22 10.78 -10.23
CA LYS A 57 -5.05 11.86 -11.20
C LYS A 57 -4.73 11.25 -12.56
N PHE A 58 -5.67 11.34 -13.49
CA PHE A 58 -5.46 10.90 -14.87
C PHE A 58 -4.52 11.83 -15.64
N GLY A 59 -3.93 11.31 -16.73
CA GLY A 59 -3.04 12.05 -17.61
C GLY A 59 -1.62 12.23 -17.09
N VAL A 60 -1.27 11.66 -15.93
CA VAL A 60 0.06 11.75 -15.33
C VAL A 60 0.50 10.39 -14.82
N THR A 61 1.74 10.00 -15.14
CA THR A 61 2.40 8.83 -14.55
C THR A 61 3.66 9.29 -13.85
N THR A 62 3.88 8.80 -12.64
CA THR A 62 5.08 9.10 -11.85
C THR A 62 5.99 7.88 -11.74
N SER A 63 7.24 8.08 -11.37
CA SER A 63 8.25 7.02 -11.19
C SER A 63 7.88 6.01 -10.10
N THR A 64 7.14 6.43 -9.09
CA THR A 64 6.69 5.58 -7.95
C THR A 64 5.24 5.12 -8.07
N TYR A 65 4.51 5.54 -9.11
CA TYR A 65 3.07 5.34 -9.30
C TYR A 65 2.20 5.99 -8.22
N ASP A 66 2.73 6.93 -7.46
CA ASP A 66 2.01 7.73 -6.47
C ASP A 66 2.36 9.23 -6.59
N GLY A 67 1.85 10.04 -5.67
CA GLY A 67 2.07 11.49 -5.69
C GLY A 67 3.46 11.95 -5.22
N GLU A 68 4.34 11.04 -4.77
CA GLU A 68 5.69 11.39 -4.31
C GLU A 68 6.73 11.30 -5.42
N GLY A 69 6.44 10.54 -6.50
CA GLY A 69 7.37 10.33 -7.60
C GLY A 69 7.45 11.49 -8.59
N GLU A 70 8.56 11.57 -9.29
CA GLU A 70 8.72 12.50 -10.41
C GLU A 70 7.82 12.11 -11.58
N VAL A 71 7.27 13.11 -12.28
CA VAL A 71 6.45 12.88 -13.46
C VAL A 71 7.32 12.35 -14.60
N VAL A 72 7.04 11.13 -15.04
CA VAL A 72 7.78 10.46 -16.13
C VAL A 72 7.00 10.44 -17.45
N LYS A 73 5.68 10.59 -17.42
CA LYS A 73 4.83 10.61 -18.61
C LYS A 73 3.59 11.45 -18.36
N THR A 74 3.16 12.17 -19.40
CA THR A 74 1.88 12.86 -19.46
C THR A 74 1.06 12.34 -20.63
N GLY A 75 -0.27 12.42 -20.55
CA GLY A 75 -1.20 12.02 -21.59
C GLY A 75 -2.41 12.95 -21.63
N ASP A 76 -3.06 12.99 -22.80
CA ASP A 76 -4.30 13.71 -22.94
C ASP A 76 -5.46 13.01 -22.21
N THR A 77 -6.29 13.80 -21.55
CA THR A 77 -7.46 13.34 -20.79
C THR A 77 -8.78 13.85 -21.40
N GLY A 78 -8.72 14.58 -22.52
CA GLY A 78 -9.89 15.22 -23.13
C GLY A 78 -10.98 14.24 -23.59
N GLY A 79 -10.61 12.97 -23.86
CA GLY A 79 -11.56 11.92 -24.24
C GLY A 79 -12.02 11.02 -23.08
N LEU A 80 -11.60 11.27 -21.84
CA LEU A 80 -11.97 10.44 -20.70
C LEU A 80 -13.45 10.61 -20.34
N THR A 81 -14.14 9.48 -20.26
CA THR A 81 -15.52 9.42 -19.77
C THR A 81 -15.59 8.46 -18.59
N ARG A 82 -16.62 8.61 -17.76
CA ARG A 82 -16.89 7.69 -16.67
C ARG A 82 -16.96 6.24 -17.15
N LYS A 83 -17.66 6.01 -18.27
CA LYS A 83 -17.79 4.67 -18.86
C LYS A 83 -16.43 4.07 -19.21
N LEU A 84 -15.54 4.81 -19.85
CA LEU A 84 -14.20 4.32 -20.17
C LEU A 84 -13.39 3.93 -18.93
N ILE A 85 -13.55 4.68 -17.84
CA ILE A 85 -12.90 4.37 -16.58
C ILE A 85 -13.48 3.09 -15.97
N GLU A 86 -14.81 2.98 -15.93
CA GLU A 86 -15.51 1.78 -15.42
C GLU A 86 -15.13 0.53 -16.22
N ASP A 87 -15.14 0.61 -17.56
CA ASP A 87 -14.74 -0.49 -18.44
C ASP A 87 -13.27 -0.89 -18.22
N ALA A 88 -12.38 0.07 -17.94
CA ALA A 88 -10.97 -0.19 -17.65
C ALA A 88 -10.75 -0.86 -16.28
N LEU A 89 -11.70 -0.82 -15.36
CA LEU A 89 -11.62 -1.47 -14.07
C LEU A 89 -12.03 -2.96 -14.11
N GLU A 90 -12.80 -3.37 -15.12
CA GLU A 90 -13.27 -4.77 -15.26
C GLU A 90 -12.13 -5.81 -15.18
N PRO A 91 -10.95 -5.65 -15.82
CA PRO A 91 -9.84 -6.60 -15.72
C PRO A 91 -9.24 -6.73 -14.30
N PHE A 92 -9.58 -5.82 -13.39
CA PHE A 92 -9.09 -5.84 -12.00
C PHE A 92 -10.07 -6.52 -11.04
N LEU A 93 -11.17 -7.08 -11.54
CA LEU A 93 -12.13 -7.82 -10.72
C LEU A 93 -11.70 -9.28 -10.56
N GLY A 94 -11.98 -9.83 -9.37
CA GLY A 94 -11.69 -11.23 -9.04
C GLY A 94 -10.20 -11.49 -8.75
N VAL A 95 -9.75 -12.68 -9.09
CA VAL A 95 -8.35 -13.09 -8.87
C VAL A 95 -7.51 -12.67 -10.05
N ILE A 96 -6.58 -11.76 -9.81
CA ILE A 96 -5.68 -11.22 -10.83
C ILE A 96 -4.22 -11.53 -10.48
N GLN A 97 -3.36 -11.55 -11.49
CA GLN A 97 -1.92 -11.57 -11.32
C GLN A 97 -1.36 -10.17 -11.51
N GLN A 98 -0.57 -9.70 -10.56
CA GLN A 98 0.04 -8.39 -10.60
C GLN A 98 1.56 -8.51 -10.54
N ALA A 99 2.26 -7.92 -11.51
CA ALA A 99 3.69 -7.69 -11.38
C ALA A 99 3.93 -6.58 -10.34
N PRO A 100 4.62 -6.87 -9.24
CA PRO A 100 4.83 -5.85 -8.22
C PRO A 100 5.74 -4.73 -8.76
N PRO A 101 5.45 -3.45 -8.43
CA PRO A 101 6.32 -2.36 -8.80
C PRO A 101 7.69 -2.47 -8.11
N MET A 102 8.74 -1.93 -8.75
CA MET A 102 10.10 -1.95 -8.18
C MET A 102 10.16 -1.24 -6.81
N TYR A 103 9.41 -0.15 -6.64
CA TYR A 103 9.29 0.58 -5.37
C TYR A 103 8.31 -0.09 -4.39
N SER A 104 8.43 -1.41 -4.21
CA SER A 104 7.60 -2.17 -3.27
C SER A 104 8.40 -2.81 -2.14
N ALA A 105 7.71 -3.14 -1.04
CA ALA A 105 8.31 -3.85 0.10
C ALA A 105 8.44 -5.36 -0.12
N ILE A 106 8.06 -5.88 -1.28
CA ILE A 106 8.17 -7.29 -1.64
C ILE A 106 9.65 -7.69 -1.70
N LYS A 107 9.95 -8.90 -1.22
CA LYS A 107 11.33 -9.44 -1.23
C LYS A 107 11.50 -10.40 -2.41
N VAL A 108 12.58 -10.19 -3.16
CA VAL A 108 13.07 -11.11 -4.18
C VAL A 108 14.51 -11.46 -3.84
N GLY A 109 14.84 -12.74 -3.75
CA GLY A 109 16.18 -13.19 -3.34
C GLY A 109 16.59 -12.70 -1.93
N GLY A 110 15.61 -12.47 -1.02
CA GLY A 110 15.88 -11.98 0.34
C GLY A 110 16.01 -10.45 0.47
N GLN A 111 16.09 -9.72 -0.63
CA GLN A 111 16.18 -8.26 -0.66
C GLN A 111 14.83 -7.63 -1.06
N ARG A 112 14.51 -6.48 -0.50
CA ARG A 112 13.30 -5.74 -0.86
C ARG A 112 13.48 -5.05 -2.20
N LEU A 113 12.43 -5.06 -3.06
CA LEU A 113 12.49 -4.50 -4.41
C LEU A 113 12.89 -3.02 -4.41
N TYR A 114 12.40 -2.21 -3.49
CA TYR A 114 12.77 -0.79 -3.41
C TYR A 114 14.25 -0.53 -3.10
N LYS A 115 15.01 -1.57 -2.70
CA LYS A 115 16.48 -1.48 -2.51
C LYS A 115 17.25 -1.87 -3.77
N LEU A 116 16.55 -2.44 -4.75
CA LEU A 116 17.11 -2.86 -6.03
C LEU A 116 16.76 -1.87 -7.15
N ALA A 117 15.80 -0.95 -6.90
CA ALA A 117 15.46 0.17 -7.76
C ALA A 117 16.45 1.31 -7.58
#